data_424ba7a55614d3642c20723376c4ebd2
#
_entry.id   424ba7a55614d3642c20723376c4ebd2
#
_cell.length_a   1.000
_cell.length_b   1.000
_cell.length_c   1.000
_cell.angle_alpha   90.00
_cell.angle_beta   90.00
_cell.angle_gamma   90.00
#
_symmetry.space_group_name_H-M   'P 1'
#
loop_
_entity.id
_entity.type
_entity.pdbx_description
1 polymer ?
#
loop_
_entity_poly.entity_id
_entity_poly.type
_entity_poly.pdbx_seq_one_letter_code
_entity_poly.pdbx_strand_id
1 'polypeptide(L)'
;MTLTDCQLLSIVAQLGTFAAAAERMHITPSAVSHAVSGVEAECGFPLFTRTKSGVTLTAAAEKLMPAIQQMLASSESLDQSIAQINGMHKGALRLGVFNSACVTWLPKIVPGFRAEFPGIDVQIYQGSYDDITGWLKTGAVELGFLSNSSAQELDFEPLYDDRLICIAPPDYKPRRPGVVRAEELRGQPFVSQQSDVDADIQSYFKKNDLHVSSQCYIVDDQSMIAMVACGQGLALMPELMFKEGAASAGCQVLQLEPAAKRSIGLAGLSRGALSPAAKEFVKHAREFARMR
;
A
#
# COMPACT_ATOMS: atom_id res chain seq x y z
N MET A 1 -15.02 -26.48 -8.54
CA MET A 1 -14.49 -25.12 -8.87
C MET A 1 -13.11 -25.25 -9.49
N THR A 2 -12.90 -24.73 -10.69
CA THR A 2 -11.64 -24.79 -11.48
C THR A 2 -10.90 -23.44 -11.40
N LEU A 3 -9.66 -23.38 -11.91
CA LEU A 3 -8.92 -22.12 -12.02
C LEU A 3 -9.62 -21.11 -12.94
N THR A 4 -10.26 -21.60 -14.02
CA THR A 4 -11.07 -20.76 -14.92
C THR A 4 -12.28 -20.17 -14.20
N ASP A 5 -12.92 -20.92 -13.31
CA ASP A 5 -14.00 -20.41 -12.47
C ASP A 5 -13.50 -19.31 -11.53
N CYS A 6 -12.33 -19.51 -10.91
CA CYS A 6 -11.70 -18.50 -10.06
C CYS A 6 -11.40 -17.20 -10.84
N GLN A 7 -10.89 -17.31 -12.06
CA GLN A 7 -10.65 -16.16 -12.94
C GLN A 7 -11.95 -15.44 -13.28
N LEU A 8 -12.99 -16.19 -13.65
CA LEU A 8 -14.30 -15.62 -13.94
C LEU A 8 -14.88 -14.85 -12.76
N LEU A 9 -14.90 -15.47 -11.57
CA LEU A 9 -15.42 -14.84 -10.34
C LEU A 9 -14.67 -13.57 -9.99
N SER A 10 -13.33 -13.59 -10.10
CA SER A 10 -12.47 -12.43 -9.87
C SER A 10 -12.79 -11.28 -10.83
N ILE A 11 -12.92 -11.58 -12.14
CA ILE A 11 -13.24 -10.57 -13.17
C ILE A 11 -14.64 -9.99 -12.96
N VAL A 12 -15.63 -10.82 -12.64
CA VAL A 12 -16.99 -10.35 -12.35
C VAL A 12 -17.03 -9.45 -11.13
N ALA A 13 -16.32 -9.81 -10.06
CA ALA A 13 -16.21 -9.00 -8.85
C ALA A 13 -15.56 -7.65 -9.11
N GLN A 14 -14.52 -7.62 -9.95
CA GLN A 14 -13.79 -6.40 -10.30
C GLN A 14 -14.59 -5.45 -11.19
N LEU A 15 -15.28 -6.00 -12.21
CA LEU A 15 -15.97 -5.19 -13.23
C LEU A 15 -17.42 -4.89 -12.86
N GLY A 16 -18.01 -5.57 -11.89
CA GLY A 16 -19.34 -5.31 -11.35
C GLY A 16 -20.51 -5.65 -12.29
N THR A 17 -20.25 -6.19 -13.48
CA THR A 17 -21.31 -6.63 -14.41
C THR A 17 -20.89 -7.87 -15.19
N PHE A 18 -21.87 -8.74 -15.48
CA PHE A 18 -21.63 -9.91 -16.32
C PHE A 18 -21.31 -9.54 -17.77
N ALA A 19 -21.83 -8.42 -18.27
CA ALA A 19 -21.53 -7.97 -19.62
C ALA A 19 -20.07 -7.54 -19.77
N ALA A 20 -19.56 -6.74 -18.85
CA ALA A 20 -18.15 -6.32 -18.89
C ALA A 20 -17.18 -7.51 -18.67
N ALA A 21 -17.56 -8.46 -17.80
CA ALA A 21 -16.77 -9.67 -17.61
C ALA A 21 -16.76 -10.55 -18.89
N ALA A 22 -17.90 -10.66 -19.57
CA ALA A 22 -18.01 -11.39 -20.83
C ALA A 22 -17.13 -10.79 -21.93
N GLU A 23 -17.16 -9.47 -22.07
CA GLU A 23 -16.28 -8.74 -23.01
C GLU A 23 -14.79 -8.98 -22.68
N ARG A 24 -14.41 -8.87 -21.42
CA ARG A 24 -13.03 -9.08 -20.95
C ARG A 24 -12.54 -10.51 -21.20
N MET A 25 -13.43 -11.50 -21.11
CA MET A 25 -13.12 -12.92 -21.30
C MET A 25 -13.36 -13.42 -22.74
N HIS A 26 -13.86 -12.57 -23.63
CA HIS A 26 -14.22 -12.91 -25.01
C HIS A 26 -15.27 -14.05 -25.10
N ILE A 27 -16.26 -14.04 -24.21
CA ILE A 27 -17.39 -14.97 -24.18
C ILE A 27 -18.72 -14.21 -24.14
N THR A 28 -19.85 -14.92 -24.15
CA THR A 28 -21.16 -14.27 -24.08
C THR A 28 -21.60 -13.99 -22.63
N PRO A 29 -22.42 -12.94 -22.34
CA PRO A 29 -22.95 -12.70 -21.01
C PRO A 29 -23.76 -13.87 -20.45
N SER A 30 -24.45 -14.62 -21.32
CA SER A 30 -25.16 -15.85 -20.92
C SER A 30 -24.20 -16.96 -20.47
N ALA A 31 -23.05 -17.10 -21.11
CA ALA A 31 -22.00 -18.05 -20.68
C ALA A 31 -21.45 -17.67 -19.31
N VAL A 32 -21.16 -16.37 -19.06
CA VAL A 32 -20.75 -15.89 -17.73
C VAL A 32 -21.81 -16.22 -16.68
N SER A 33 -23.09 -15.88 -16.95
CA SER A 33 -24.17 -16.13 -16.00
C SER A 33 -24.34 -17.63 -15.71
N HIS A 34 -24.22 -18.49 -16.73
CA HIS A 34 -24.32 -19.93 -16.56
C HIS A 34 -23.14 -20.49 -15.74
N ALA A 35 -21.92 -20.05 -16.03
CA ALA A 35 -20.72 -20.47 -15.29
C ALA A 35 -20.80 -20.03 -13.82
N VAL A 36 -21.19 -18.78 -13.54
CA VAL A 36 -21.39 -18.30 -12.16
C VAL A 36 -22.43 -19.16 -11.45
N SER A 37 -23.59 -19.42 -12.08
CA SER A 37 -24.63 -20.24 -11.48
C SER A 37 -24.16 -21.68 -11.23
N GLY A 38 -23.30 -22.22 -12.08
CA GLY A 38 -22.68 -23.53 -11.87
C GLY A 38 -21.82 -23.56 -10.61
N VAL A 39 -20.98 -22.54 -10.42
CA VAL A 39 -20.13 -22.42 -9.20
C VAL A 39 -20.99 -22.18 -7.96
N GLU A 40 -22.04 -21.36 -8.04
CA GLU A 40 -22.98 -21.14 -6.93
C GLU A 40 -23.69 -22.43 -6.51
N ALA A 41 -24.08 -23.25 -7.49
CA ALA A 41 -24.66 -24.56 -7.21
C ALA A 41 -23.66 -25.52 -6.54
N GLU A 42 -22.40 -25.50 -6.97
CA GLU A 42 -21.33 -26.30 -6.34
C GLU A 42 -21.06 -25.81 -4.91
N CYS A 43 -21.03 -24.49 -4.68
CA CYS A 43 -20.83 -23.91 -3.36
C CYS A 43 -22.03 -24.08 -2.42
N GLY A 44 -23.23 -24.21 -2.96
CA GLY A 44 -24.48 -24.30 -2.20
C GLY A 44 -25.03 -22.96 -1.71
N PHE A 45 -24.46 -21.84 -2.17
CA PHE A 45 -24.92 -20.48 -1.84
C PHE A 45 -24.61 -19.50 -2.97
N PRO A 46 -25.36 -18.37 -3.06
CA PRO A 46 -25.12 -17.34 -4.05
C PRO A 46 -23.81 -16.60 -3.76
N LEU A 47 -23.04 -16.31 -4.83
CA LEU A 47 -21.81 -15.53 -4.77
C LEU A 47 -22.04 -14.07 -5.12
N PHE A 48 -23.04 -13.79 -5.95
CA PHE A 48 -23.37 -12.43 -6.37
C PHE A 48 -24.83 -12.08 -6.09
N THR A 49 -25.03 -10.81 -5.67
CA THR A 49 -26.34 -10.19 -5.59
C THR A 49 -26.54 -9.28 -6.80
N ARG A 50 -27.65 -9.44 -7.52
CA ARG A 50 -28.00 -8.57 -8.65
C ARG A 50 -28.59 -7.25 -8.15
N THR A 51 -28.09 -6.15 -8.67
CA THR A 51 -28.56 -4.80 -8.42
C THR A 51 -29.04 -4.13 -9.71
N LYS A 52 -29.65 -2.96 -9.63
CA LYS A 52 -30.07 -2.19 -10.83
C LYS A 52 -28.85 -1.74 -11.66
N SER A 53 -27.67 -1.59 -11.04
CA SER A 53 -26.44 -1.13 -11.67
C SER A 53 -25.44 -2.25 -12.02
N GLY A 54 -25.76 -3.52 -11.71
CA GLY A 54 -24.86 -4.65 -11.98
C GLY A 54 -24.94 -5.75 -10.94
N VAL A 55 -23.79 -6.27 -10.55
CA VAL A 55 -23.68 -7.31 -9.53
C VAL A 55 -22.66 -6.92 -8.46
N THR A 56 -22.92 -7.33 -7.22
CA THR A 56 -22.01 -7.16 -6.07
C THR A 56 -21.80 -8.49 -5.38
N LEU A 57 -20.67 -8.67 -4.72
CA LEU A 57 -20.40 -9.86 -3.93
C LEU A 57 -21.41 -9.99 -2.77
N THR A 58 -21.78 -11.21 -2.44
CA THR A 58 -22.43 -11.52 -1.17
C THR A 58 -21.40 -11.57 -0.04
N ALA A 59 -21.85 -11.44 1.22
CA ALA A 59 -20.97 -11.57 2.39
C ALA A 59 -20.26 -12.94 2.46
N ALA A 60 -20.88 -14.00 1.89
CA ALA A 60 -20.24 -15.31 1.78
C ALA A 60 -19.14 -15.31 0.71
N ALA A 61 -19.36 -14.68 -0.43
CA ALA A 61 -18.39 -14.52 -1.49
C ALA A 61 -17.20 -13.65 -1.06
N GLU A 62 -17.43 -12.55 -0.33
CA GLU A 62 -16.35 -11.71 0.23
C GLU A 62 -15.36 -12.53 1.08
N LYS A 63 -15.86 -13.48 1.87
CA LYS A 63 -15.01 -14.38 2.66
C LYS A 63 -14.26 -15.40 1.80
N LEU A 64 -14.78 -15.76 0.64
CA LEU A 64 -14.18 -16.74 -0.26
C LEU A 64 -13.15 -16.10 -1.20
N MET A 65 -13.33 -14.83 -1.56
CA MET A 65 -12.47 -14.12 -2.51
C MET A 65 -10.98 -14.17 -2.16
N PRO A 66 -10.54 -14.04 -0.89
CA PRO A 66 -9.11 -14.16 -0.56
C PRO A 66 -8.51 -15.50 -0.99
N ALA A 67 -9.21 -16.61 -0.78
CA ALA A 67 -8.75 -17.93 -1.20
C ALA A 67 -8.70 -18.07 -2.73
N ILE A 68 -9.69 -17.51 -3.43
CA ILE A 68 -9.71 -17.46 -4.90
C ILE A 68 -8.50 -16.66 -5.42
N GLN A 69 -8.22 -15.49 -4.86
CA GLN A 69 -7.08 -14.66 -5.26
C GLN A 69 -5.74 -15.37 -5.01
N GLN A 70 -5.61 -16.08 -3.88
CA GLN A 70 -4.42 -16.88 -3.59
C GLN A 70 -4.21 -18.02 -4.60
N MET A 71 -5.27 -18.70 -5.02
CA MET A 71 -5.17 -19.74 -6.07
C MET A 71 -4.69 -19.14 -7.39
N LEU A 72 -5.23 -18.00 -7.79
CA LEU A 72 -4.81 -17.30 -9.01
C LEU A 72 -3.35 -16.84 -8.93
N ALA A 73 -2.93 -16.25 -7.81
CA ALA A 73 -1.55 -15.84 -7.59
C ALA A 73 -0.58 -17.03 -7.60
N SER A 74 -0.97 -18.19 -7.03
CA SER A 74 -0.16 -19.40 -7.04
C SER A 74 -0.01 -19.96 -8.45
N SER A 75 -1.06 -19.94 -9.26
CA SER A 75 -1.00 -20.37 -10.68
C SER A 75 -0.07 -19.47 -11.48
N GLU A 76 -0.17 -18.16 -11.30
CA GLU A 76 0.71 -17.18 -11.96
C GLU A 76 2.18 -17.36 -11.54
N SER A 77 2.43 -17.63 -10.25
CA SER A 77 3.77 -17.92 -9.74
C SER A 77 4.36 -19.19 -10.35
N LEU A 78 3.53 -20.23 -10.58
CA LEU A 78 3.94 -21.44 -11.27
C LEU A 78 4.35 -21.16 -12.73
N ASP A 79 3.56 -20.38 -13.46
CA ASP A 79 3.86 -19.99 -14.84
C ASP A 79 5.16 -19.17 -14.92
N GLN A 80 5.39 -18.26 -13.98
CA GLN A 80 6.65 -17.53 -13.86
C GLN A 80 7.83 -18.45 -13.57
N SER A 81 7.64 -19.46 -12.72
CA SER A 81 8.70 -20.43 -12.39
C SER A 81 9.06 -21.28 -13.60
N ILE A 82 8.07 -21.71 -14.38
CA ILE A 82 8.29 -22.41 -15.64
C ILE A 82 9.05 -21.53 -16.63
N ALA A 83 8.68 -20.26 -16.77
CA ALA A 83 9.36 -19.32 -17.63
C ALA A 83 10.83 -19.13 -17.20
N GLN A 84 11.08 -18.98 -15.89
CA GLN A 84 12.42 -18.83 -15.34
C GLN A 84 13.31 -20.05 -15.60
N ILE A 85 12.79 -21.27 -15.45
CA ILE A 85 13.51 -22.52 -15.79
C ILE A 85 13.92 -22.52 -17.26
N ASN A 86 13.11 -21.93 -18.14
CA ASN A 86 13.40 -21.78 -19.57
C ASN A 86 14.28 -20.54 -19.89
N GLY A 87 14.90 -19.93 -18.88
CA GLY A 87 15.75 -18.74 -19.04
C GLY A 87 15.01 -17.45 -19.38
N MET A 88 13.72 -17.38 -19.16
CA MET A 88 12.89 -16.21 -19.44
C MET A 88 12.37 -15.59 -18.14
N HIS A 89 12.53 -14.28 -18.01
CA HIS A 89 11.89 -13.49 -16.93
C HIS A 89 10.61 -12.87 -17.48
N LYS A 90 9.47 -13.52 -17.21
CA LYS A 90 8.15 -13.08 -17.68
C LYS A 90 7.11 -13.22 -16.56
N GLY A 91 6.10 -12.37 -16.60
CA GLY A 91 4.98 -12.40 -15.66
C GLY A 91 4.55 -11.03 -15.22
N ALA A 92 3.73 -10.95 -14.18
CA ALA A 92 3.32 -9.72 -13.55
C ALA A 92 3.83 -9.66 -12.11
N LEU A 93 4.12 -8.46 -11.64
CA LEU A 93 4.43 -8.15 -10.26
C LEU A 93 3.47 -7.07 -9.79
N ARG A 94 2.62 -7.37 -8.81
CA ARG A 94 1.69 -6.41 -8.21
C ARG A 94 2.26 -5.90 -6.89
N LEU A 95 2.46 -4.58 -6.83
CA LEU A 95 3.03 -3.87 -5.68
C LEU A 95 1.99 -2.98 -5.01
N GLY A 96 1.78 -3.18 -3.71
CA GLY A 96 1.08 -2.21 -2.86
C GLY A 96 2.07 -1.16 -2.34
N VAL A 97 1.69 0.11 -2.33
CA VAL A 97 2.61 1.17 -1.92
C VAL A 97 1.88 2.32 -1.24
N PHE A 98 2.42 2.79 -0.12
CA PHE A 98 1.91 3.99 0.54
C PHE A 98 2.53 5.28 -0.04
N ASN A 99 1.91 6.42 0.26
CA ASN A 99 2.18 7.69 -0.43
C ASN A 99 3.67 8.05 -0.49
N SER A 100 4.38 8.10 0.64
CA SER A 100 5.77 8.56 0.64
C SER A 100 6.71 7.63 -0.15
N ALA A 101 6.51 6.32 -0.11
CA ALA A 101 7.30 5.38 -0.91
C ALA A 101 6.95 5.49 -2.41
N CYS A 102 5.67 5.74 -2.72
CA CYS A 102 5.20 5.94 -4.10
C CYS A 102 5.87 7.16 -4.76
N VAL A 103 5.96 8.28 -4.03
CA VAL A 103 6.52 9.53 -4.54
C VAL A 103 8.06 9.51 -4.58
N THR A 104 8.71 8.89 -3.57
CA THR A 104 10.15 9.06 -3.37
C THR A 104 10.99 7.89 -3.87
N TRP A 105 10.49 6.66 -3.79
CA TRP A 105 11.23 5.43 -4.07
C TRP A 105 10.88 4.80 -5.40
N LEU A 106 9.60 4.60 -5.69
CA LEU A 106 9.18 3.90 -6.91
C LEU A 106 9.69 4.55 -8.20
N PRO A 107 9.70 5.91 -8.34
CA PRO A 107 10.24 6.55 -9.54
C PRO A 107 11.73 6.27 -9.77
N LYS A 108 12.46 5.86 -8.73
CA LYS A 108 13.89 5.55 -8.80
C LYS A 108 14.16 4.05 -8.93
N ILE A 109 13.30 3.20 -8.36
CA ILE A 109 13.45 1.74 -8.37
C ILE A 109 12.87 1.13 -9.64
N VAL A 110 11.64 1.47 -10.00
CA VAL A 110 10.89 0.79 -11.06
C VAL A 110 11.50 0.95 -12.44
N PRO A 111 12.02 2.12 -12.86
CA PRO A 111 12.66 2.23 -14.17
C PRO A 111 13.87 1.31 -14.33
N GLY A 112 14.73 1.21 -13.30
CA GLY A 112 15.86 0.30 -13.28
C GLY A 112 15.44 -1.16 -13.37
N PHE A 113 14.44 -1.55 -12.56
CA PHE A 113 13.90 -2.90 -12.60
C PHE A 113 13.29 -3.27 -13.94
N ARG A 114 12.51 -2.39 -14.57
CA ARG A 114 11.93 -2.62 -15.90
C ARG A 114 12.99 -2.71 -17.01
N ALA A 115 14.09 -1.98 -16.87
CA ALA A 115 15.20 -2.06 -17.82
C ALA A 115 15.92 -3.41 -17.72
N GLU A 116 16.10 -3.93 -16.51
CA GLU A 116 16.74 -5.22 -16.26
C GLU A 116 15.81 -6.42 -16.60
N PHE A 117 14.51 -6.28 -16.32
CA PHE A 117 13.50 -7.33 -16.50
C PHE A 117 12.34 -6.86 -17.40
N PRO A 118 12.57 -6.60 -18.70
CA PRO A 118 11.55 -6.01 -19.59
C PRO A 118 10.34 -6.91 -19.83
N GLY A 119 10.43 -8.20 -19.54
CA GLY A 119 9.33 -9.16 -19.65
C GLY A 119 8.42 -9.22 -18.41
N ILE A 120 8.74 -8.48 -17.34
CA ILE A 120 7.93 -8.43 -16.12
C ILE A 120 7.06 -7.15 -16.16
N ASP A 121 5.72 -7.36 -16.16
CA ASP A 121 4.75 -6.27 -16.03
C ASP A 121 4.63 -5.84 -14.57
N VAL A 122 5.07 -4.62 -14.24
CA VAL A 122 5.00 -4.07 -12.88
C VAL A 122 3.73 -3.22 -12.74
N GLN A 123 2.81 -3.66 -11.91
CA GLN A 123 1.56 -3.00 -11.57
C GLN A 123 1.65 -2.42 -10.15
N ILE A 124 1.25 -1.16 -10.00
CA ILE A 124 1.40 -0.42 -8.75
C ILE A 124 0.01 -0.01 -8.25
N TYR A 125 -0.27 -0.33 -7.00
CA TYR A 125 -1.49 0.01 -6.28
C TYR A 125 -1.13 0.89 -5.09
N GLN A 126 -1.63 2.14 -5.09
CA GLN A 126 -1.39 3.07 -3.99
C GLN A 126 -2.56 3.04 -3.00
N GLY A 127 -2.24 2.95 -1.71
CA GLY A 127 -3.23 2.94 -0.64
C GLY A 127 -2.64 3.25 0.74
N SER A 128 -3.47 3.17 1.77
CA SER A 128 -3.06 3.22 3.16
C SER A 128 -2.32 1.94 3.58
N TYR A 129 -1.74 1.91 4.76
CA TYR A 129 -1.14 0.68 5.31
C TYR A 129 -2.17 -0.44 5.46
N ASP A 130 -3.39 -0.10 5.85
CA ASP A 130 -4.48 -1.07 6.00
C ASP A 130 -4.94 -1.62 4.65
N ASP A 131 -5.04 -0.77 3.62
CA ASP A 131 -5.31 -1.21 2.26
C ASP A 131 -4.25 -2.21 1.78
N ILE A 132 -2.98 -1.86 1.91
CA ILE A 132 -1.86 -2.69 1.46
C ILE A 132 -1.84 -4.03 2.22
N THR A 133 -2.04 -3.99 3.53
CA THR A 133 -2.13 -5.20 4.36
C THR A 133 -3.31 -6.08 3.94
N GLY A 134 -4.46 -5.47 3.66
CA GLY A 134 -5.62 -6.16 3.11
C GLY A 134 -5.34 -6.78 1.74
N TRP A 135 -4.72 -6.05 0.84
CA TRP A 135 -4.34 -6.54 -0.50
C TRP A 135 -3.32 -7.68 -0.45
N LEU A 136 -2.36 -7.63 0.47
CA LEU A 136 -1.42 -8.73 0.70
C LEU A 136 -2.16 -9.98 1.20
N LYS A 137 -3.03 -9.84 2.20
CA LYS A 137 -3.80 -10.96 2.77
C LYS A 137 -4.74 -11.60 1.74
N THR A 138 -5.28 -10.81 0.84
CA THR A 138 -6.16 -11.30 -0.23
C THR A 138 -5.42 -11.75 -1.49
N GLY A 139 -4.11 -11.50 -1.62
CA GLY A 139 -3.33 -11.78 -2.83
C GLY A 139 -3.59 -10.82 -3.99
N ALA A 140 -4.28 -9.70 -3.75
CA ALA A 140 -4.46 -8.65 -4.76
C ALA A 140 -3.11 -7.99 -5.13
N VAL A 141 -2.19 -7.87 -4.17
CA VAL A 141 -0.78 -7.57 -4.39
C VAL A 141 0.10 -8.66 -3.79
N GLU A 142 1.29 -8.82 -4.32
CA GLU A 142 2.24 -9.83 -3.88
C GLU A 142 3.28 -9.29 -2.90
N LEU A 143 3.71 -8.05 -3.11
CA LEU A 143 4.59 -7.30 -2.24
C LEU A 143 3.96 -5.97 -1.87
N GLY A 144 4.19 -5.52 -0.65
CA GLY A 144 3.76 -4.23 -0.17
C GLY A 144 4.91 -3.46 0.46
N PHE A 145 5.05 -2.17 0.11
CA PHE A 145 5.84 -1.27 0.94
C PHE A 145 5.03 -0.96 2.19
N LEU A 146 5.61 -1.20 3.36
CA LEU A 146 4.98 -0.94 4.66
C LEU A 146 6.01 -0.37 5.63
N SER A 147 5.54 0.14 6.76
CA SER A 147 6.40 0.31 7.93
C SER A 147 6.39 -0.95 8.79
N ASN A 148 7.42 -1.11 9.61
CA ASN A 148 7.51 -2.24 10.52
C ASN A 148 6.36 -2.30 11.52
N SER A 149 5.76 -1.16 11.89
CA SER A 149 4.60 -1.08 12.78
C SER A 149 3.33 -1.67 12.16
N SER A 150 3.21 -1.60 10.83
CA SER A 150 2.05 -2.06 10.06
C SER A 150 2.21 -3.46 9.48
N ALA A 151 3.44 -3.99 9.43
CA ALA A 151 3.76 -5.29 8.84
C ALA A 151 3.50 -6.51 9.75
N GLN A 152 3.15 -6.31 10.99
CA GLN A 152 2.93 -7.24 12.13
C GLN A 152 3.06 -8.76 11.86
N GLU A 153 2.10 -9.35 11.11
CA GLU A 153 2.03 -10.79 10.83
C GLU A 153 2.62 -11.18 9.47
N LEU A 154 3.22 -10.22 8.76
CA LEU A 154 3.77 -10.40 7.43
C LEU A 154 5.29 -10.62 7.49
N ASP A 155 5.82 -11.36 6.55
CA ASP A 155 7.27 -11.43 6.34
C ASP A 155 7.77 -10.06 5.87
N PHE A 156 8.50 -9.36 6.74
CA PHE A 156 8.98 -8.00 6.51
C PHE A 156 10.48 -7.97 6.29
N GLU A 157 10.90 -7.31 5.23
CA GLU A 157 12.29 -7.01 4.89
C GLU A 157 12.55 -5.52 5.08
N PRO A 158 13.27 -5.08 6.14
CA PRO A 158 13.57 -3.67 6.35
C PRO A 158 14.57 -3.17 5.30
N LEU A 159 14.31 -1.99 4.75
CA LEU A 159 15.13 -1.36 3.72
C LEU A 159 15.73 -0.03 4.18
N TYR A 160 14.97 0.77 4.96
CA TYR A 160 15.37 2.13 5.31
C TYR A 160 14.75 2.60 6.61
N ASP A 161 15.54 3.29 7.43
CA ASP A 161 15.06 3.97 8.64
C ASP A 161 14.79 5.44 8.33
N ASP A 162 13.52 5.82 8.37
CA ASP A 162 13.03 7.15 8.09
C ASP A 162 12.68 7.86 9.40
N ARG A 163 13.26 9.05 9.63
CA ARG A 163 13.00 9.83 10.83
C ARG A 163 11.62 10.45 10.78
N LEU A 164 10.99 10.58 11.94
CA LEU A 164 9.85 11.46 12.11
C LEU A 164 10.36 12.85 12.52
N ILE A 165 9.81 13.87 11.89
CA ILE A 165 10.09 15.27 12.15
C ILE A 165 8.81 16.02 12.50
N CYS A 166 8.94 17.15 13.15
CA CYS A 166 7.87 18.12 13.29
C CYS A 166 8.08 19.24 12.27
N ILE A 167 7.04 19.57 11.53
CA ILE A 167 6.99 20.78 10.72
C ILE A 167 6.15 21.84 11.44
N ALA A 168 6.59 23.08 11.37
CA ALA A 168 6.00 24.21 12.07
C ALA A 168 5.86 25.43 11.15
N PRO A 169 4.93 26.36 11.45
CA PRO A 169 4.84 27.63 10.75
C PRO A 169 6.16 28.41 10.80
N PRO A 170 6.40 29.34 9.84
CA PRO A 170 7.67 30.08 9.76
C PRO A 170 7.95 30.98 10.98
N ASP A 171 6.93 31.41 11.70
CA ASP A 171 7.00 32.25 12.88
C ASP A 171 7.01 31.48 14.21
N TYR A 172 6.92 30.14 14.16
CA TYR A 172 6.99 29.29 15.36
C TYR A 172 8.36 29.46 16.06
N LYS A 173 8.33 29.58 17.39
CA LYS A 173 9.53 29.79 18.22
C LYS A 173 9.77 28.58 19.13
N PRO A 174 10.56 27.59 18.69
CA PRO A 174 10.94 26.49 19.54
C PRO A 174 11.84 26.98 20.68
N ARG A 175 11.80 26.37 21.86
CA ARG A 175 12.68 26.71 22.99
C ARG A 175 14.15 26.49 22.65
N ARG A 176 14.45 25.53 21.78
CA ARG A 176 15.79 25.26 21.29
C ARG A 176 15.78 25.26 19.76
N PRO A 177 16.67 26.01 19.09
CA PRO A 177 16.69 26.10 17.63
C PRO A 177 16.78 24.70 16.96
N GLY A 178 15.90 24.42 16.00
CA GLY A 178 15.89 23.20 15.22
C GLY A 178 15.37 21.94 15.94
N VAL A 179 14.92 22.05 17.20
CA VAL A 179 14.45 20.93 18.01
C VAL A 179 13.15 21.27 18.70
N VAL A 180 12.23 20.33 18.78
CA VAL A 180 11.01 20.45 19.58
C VAL A 180 10.90 19.23 20.51
N ARG A 181 10.65 19.50 21.80
CA ARG A 181 10.40 18.45 22.78
C ARG A 181 8.95 18.03 22.77
N ALA A 182 8.70 16.77 23.08
CA ALA A 182 7.34 16.25 23.20
C ALA A 182 6.44 17.12 24.11
N GLU A 183 7.00 17.63 25.22
CA GLU A 183 6.27 18.50 26.15
C GLU A 183 5.84 19.83 25.51
N GLU A 184 6.60 20.35 24.54
CA GLU A 184 6.30 21.61 23.84
C GLU A 184 5.16 21.44 22.83
N LEU A 185 4.87 20.21 22.41
CA LEU A 185 3.77 19.88 21.52
C LEU A 185 2.41 19.89 22.24
N ARG A 186 2.40 19.78 23.58
CA ARG A 186 1.16 19.76 24.37
C ARG A 186 0.42 21.08 24.24
N GLY A 187 -0.86 20.99 23.92
CA GLY A 187 -1.74 22.15 23.79
C GLY A 187 -1.50 23.03 22.55
N GLN A 188 -0.56 22.65 21.69
CA GLN A 188 -0.40 23.31 20.39
C GLN A 188 -1.52 22.89 19.43
N PRO A 189 -1.94 23.77 18.51
CA PRO A 189 -2.81 23.38 17.43
C PRO A 189 -2.06 22.46 16.47
N PHE A 190 -2.74 21.41 15.99
CA PHE A 190 -2.17 20.43 15.06
C PHE A 190 -2.94 20.36 13.76
N VAL A 191 -2.21 20.15 12.68
CA VAL A 191 -2.70 19.59 11.42
C VAL A 191 -2.38 18.10 11.46
N SER A 192 -3.40 17.26 11.51
CA SER A 192 -3.26 15.82 11.65
C SER A 192 -3.60 15.10 10.35
N GLN A 193 -2.94 13.98 10.09
CA GLN A 193 -3.44 13.03 9.10
C GLN A 193 -4.70 12.34 9.63
N GLN A 194 -5.52 11.82 8.73
CA GLN A 194 -6.59 10.92 9.12
C GLN A 194 -6.01 9.74 9.91
N SER A 195 -6.75 9.24 10.90
CA SER A 195 -6.26 8.33 11.94
C SER A 195 -5.72 6.99 11.45
N ASP A 196 -6.06 6.60 10.24
CA ASP A 196 -5.70 5.35 9.57
C ASP A 196 -4.46 5.46 8.66
N VAL A 197 -3.88 6.66 8.51
CA VAL A 197 -2.82 6.89 7.50
C VAL A 197 -1.42 6.69 8.05
N ASP A 198 -1.15 6.99 9.33
CA ASP A 198 0.21 6.86 9.91
C ASP A 198 0.22 6.33 11.36
N ALA A 199 0.35 5.01 11.48
CA ALA A 199 0.45 4.32 12.76
C ALA A 199 1.71 4.70 13.56
N ASP A 200 2.79 5.14 12.89
CA ASP A 200 4.06 5.49 13.54
C ASP A 200 3.93 6.82 14.28
N ILE A 201 3.23 7.79 13.71
CA ILE A 201 2.92 9.07 14.36
C ILE A 201 2.00 8.85 15.58
N GLN A 202 0.96 8.03 15.43
CA GLN A 202 0.08 7.68 16.54
C GLN A 202 0.85 6.98 17.67
N SER A 203 1.78 6.09 17.31
CA SER A 203 2.66 5.45 18.29
C SER A 203 3.54 6.46 19.03
N TYR A 204 4.06 7.48 18.35
CA TYR A 204 4.83 8.56 18.98
C TYR A 204 3.99 9.33 19.97
N PHE A 205 2.79 9.75 19.59
CA PHE A 205 1.87 10.44 20.49
C PHE A 205 1.56 9.61 21.73
N LYS A 206 1.20 8.34 21.55
CA LYS A 206 0.90 7.42 22.66
C LYS A 206 2.09 7.23 23.59
N LYS A 207 3.30 7.00 23.06
CA LYS A 207 4.52 6.78 23.86
C LYS A 207 4.92 7.99 24.69
N ASN A 208 4.58 9.20 24.23
CA ASN A 208 4.94 10.45 24.91
C ASN A 208 3.76 11.07 25.68
N ASP A 209 2.64 10.34 25.84
CA ASP A 209 1.43 10.85 26.49
C ASP A 209 0.99 12.20 25.92
N LEU A 210 0.92 12.29 24.59
CA LEU A 210 0.54 13.50 23.87
C LEU A 210 -0.90 13.37 23.39
N HIS A 211 -1.74 14.25 23.89
CA HIS A 211 -3.11 14.43 23.41
C HIS A 211 -3.13 15.68 22.55
N VAL A 212 -3.08 15.49 21.24
CA VAL A 212 -3.10 16.60 20.29
C VAL A 212 -4.54 16.93 19.89
N SER A 213 -4.85 18.22 19.83
CA SER A 213 -6.13 18.71 19.32
C SER A 213 -5.93 19.17 17.89
N SER A 214 -6.70 18.63 16.97
CA SER A 214 -6.65 19.02 15.55
C SER A 214 -8.03 19.44 15.08
N GLN A 215 -8.07 20.53 14.31
CA GLN A 215 -9.26 20.95 13.56
C GLN A 215 -9.13 20.64 12.06
N CYS A 216 -7.94 20.21 11.63
CA CYS A 216 -7.64 19.88 10.23
C CYS A 216 -7.21 18.43 10.14
N TYR A 217 -8.01 17.60 9.44
CA TYR A 217 -7.71 16.21 9.17
C TYR A 217 -7.44 16.07 7.67
N ILE A 218 -6.19 15.85 7.31
CA ILE A 218 -5.69 15.90 5.93
C ILE A 218 -5.23 14.49 5.51
N VAL A 219 -5.48 14.13 4.25
CA VAL A 219 -5.08 12.81 3.72
C VAL A 219 -3.69 12.85 3.11
N ASP A 220 -3.36 13.92 2.36
CA ASP A 220 -2.11 14.01 1.63
C ASP A 220 -1.10 14.95 2.30
N ASP A 221 0.18 14.59 2.17
CA ASP A 221 1.29 15.30 2.82
C ASP A 221 1.49 16.73 2.29
N GLN A 222 1.21 17.00 1.02
CA GLN A 222 1.39 18.35 0.44
C GLN A 222 0.37 19.33 0.98
N SER A 223 -0.88 18.93 1.07
CA SER A 223 -1.93 19.73 1.72
C SER A 223 -1.61 19.95 3.20
N MET A 224 -1.05 18.97 3.90
CA MET A 224 -0.62 19.12 5.28
C MET A 224 0.47 20.18 5.41
N ILE A 225 1.52 20.12 4.57
CA ILE A 225 2.60 21.11 4.55
C ILE A 225 2.04 22.51 4.27
N ALA A 226 1.13 22.66 3.30
CA ALA A 226 0.51 23.93 2.97
C ALA A 226 -0.29 24.52 4.15
N MET A 227 -1.06 23.70 4.87
CA MET A 227 -1.82 24.12 6.04
C MET A 227 -0.90 24.56 7.19
N VAL A 228 0.21 23.84 7.42
CA VAL A 228 1.21 24.25 8.40
C VAL A 228 1.86 25.58 8.00
N ALA A 229 2.25 25.74 6.72
CA ALA A 229 2.83 26.98 6.20
C ALA A 229 1.90 28.19 6.38
N CYS A 230 0.58 27.99 6.32
CA CYS A 230 -0.44 29.00 6.58
C CYS A 230 -0.72 29.25 8.07
N GLY A 231 0.01 28.62 8.99
CA GLY A 231 -0.14 28.86 10.42
C GLY A 231 -1.28 28.12 11.09
N GLN A 232 -1.83 27.05 10.48
CA GLN A 232 -2.94 26.28 11.06
C GLN A 232 -2.52 25.35 12.20
N GLY A 233 -1.20 25.22 12.46
CA GLY A 233 -0.67 24.43 13.55
C GLY A 233 0.63 23.72 13.19
N LEU A 234 1.04 22.82 14.06
CA LEU A 234 2.18 21.94 13.87
C LEU A 234 1.73 20.65 13.19
N ALA A 235 2.65 19.93 12.54
CA ALA A 235 2.38 18.56 12.11
C ALA A 235 3.61 17.67 12.34
N LEU A 236 3.37 16.39 12.62
CA LEU A 236 4.42 15.37 12.54
C LEU A 236 4.33 14.68 11.20
N MET A 237 5.48 14.42 10.61
CA MET A 237 5.56 13.71 9.33
C MET A 237 6.90 12.99 9.15
N PRO A 238 6.97 12.03 8.23
CA PRO A 238 8.24 11.41 7.86
C PRO A 238 9.19 12.39 7.16
N GLU A 239 10.46 12.37 7.53
CA GLU A 239 11.48 13.26 6.94
C GLU A 239 11.66 13.02 5.44
N LEU A 240 11.50 11.79 4.99
CA LEU A 240 11.62 11.39 3.59
C LEU A 240 10.68 12.19 2.68
N MET A 241 9.43 12.38 3.11
CA MET A 241 8.45 13.17 2.36
C MET A 241 8.85 14.65 2.26
N PHE A 242 9.39 15.21 3.33
CA PHE A 242 9.76 16.61 3.36
C PHE A 242 10.99 16.90 2.48
N LYS A 243 11.99 16.02 2.49
CA LYS A 243 13.24 16.19 1.72
C LYS A 243 13.03 16.11 0.21
N GLU A 244 12.14 15.24 -0.24
CA GLU A 244 11.92 14.99 -1.66
C GLU A 244 10.66 15.69 -2.21
N GLY A 245 9.80 16.21 -1.32
CA GLY A 245 8.64 17.02 -1.68
C GLY A 245 9.05 18.45 -2.05
N ALA A 246 8.58 18.93 -3.20
CA ALA A 246 8.87 20.26 -3.73
C ALA A 246 8.34 21.43 -2.86
N ALA A 247 7.72 21.16 -1.73
CA ALA A 247 6.96 22.14 -0.95
C ALA A 247 7.58 22.48 0.42
N SER A 248 8.90 22.51 0.55
CA SER A 248 9.55 23.01 1.77
C SER A 248 9.36 24.53 2.01
N ALA A 249 8.69 25.22 1.09
CA ALA A 249 8.49 26.67 1.13
C ALA A 249 7.59 27.07 2.29
N GLY A 250 8.18 27.65 3.32
CA GLY A 250 7.47 28.34 4.39
C GLY A 250 7.25 27.57 5.69
N CYS A 251 7.76 26.35 5.83
CA CYS A 251 7.74 25.63 7.10
C CYS A 251 9.13 25.58 7.74
N GLN A 252 9.17 25.60 9.08
CA GLN A 252 10.34 25.20 9.83
C GLN A 252 10.36 23.69 10.00
N VAL A 253 11.54 23.07 9.93
CA VAL A 253 11.77 21.66 10.24
C VAL A 253 12.42 21.54 11.61
N LEU A 254 11.79 20.79 12.49
CA LEU A 254 12.24 20.58 13.85
C LEU A 254 12.46 19.10 14.12
N GLN A 255 13.60 18.75 14.68
CA GLN A 255 13.88 17.38 15.13
C GLN A 255 13.08 17.11 16.41
N LEU A 256 12.52 15.91 16.52
CA LEU A 256 11.77 15.48 17.69
C LEU A 256 12.72 15.09 18.83
N GLU A 257 12.39 15.48 20.05
CA GLU A 257 13.03 14.99 21.28
C GLU A 257 11.95 14.47 22.25
N PRO A 258 11.88 13.14 22.54
CA PRO A 258 12.79 12.10 22.05
C PRO A 258 12.68 11.87 20.54
N ALA A 259 13.79 11.45 19.93
CA ALA A 259 13.82 11.15 18.50
C ALA A 259 12.93 9.92 18.20
N ALA A 260 12.27 9.97 17.05
CA ALA A 260 11.45 8.88 16.55
C ALA A 260 11.79 8.55 15.10
N LYS A 261 11.59 7.31 14.73
CA LYS A 261 11.76 6.81 13.37
C LYS A 261 10.79 5.70 13.07
N ARG A 262 10.51 5.49 11.78
CA ARG A 262 9.87 4.29 11.25
C ARG A 262 10.87 3.51 10.41
N SER A 263 10.75 2.19 10.34
CA SER A 263 11.50 1.38 9.40
C SER A 263 10.60 1.03 8.23
N ILE A 264 10.98 1.50 7.04
CA ILE A 264 10.28 1.20 5.78
C ILE A 264 10.89 -0.05 5.18
N GLY A 265 10.06 -0.95 4.65
CA GLY A 265 10.51 -2.16 4.00
C GLY A 265 9.48 -2.75 3.06
N LEU A 266 9.82 -3.90 2.52
CA LEU A 266 8.92 -4.74 1.72
C LEU A 266 8.33 -5.84 2.59
N ALA A 267 7.04 -6.03 2.49
CA ALA A 267 6.29 -7.10 3.16
C ALA A 267 5.62 -8.02 2.14
N GLY A 268 5.48 -9.29 2.51
CA GLY A 268 4.71 -10.29 1.80
C GLY A 268 4.13 -11.30 2.77
N LEU A 269 3.21 -12.17 2.32
CA LEU A 269 2.62 -13.20 3.18
C LEU A 269 3.66 -14.21 3.66
N SER A 270 4.58 -14.62 2.78
CA SER A 270 5.66 -15.56 3.08
C SER A 270 6.76 -15.41 2.04
N ARG A 271 8.01 -15.26 2.49
CA ARG A 271 9.17 -15.19 1.58
C ARG A 271 9.32 -16.45 0.72
N GLY A 272 8.96 -17.61 1.26
CA GLY A 272 9.03 -18.88 0.54
C GLY A 272 8.03 -18.96 -0.63
N ALA A 273 6.91 -18.26 -0.52
CA ALA A 273 5.84 -18.26 -1.51
C ALA A 273 5.95 -17.14 -2.56
N LEU A 274 6.96 -16.26 -2.46
CA LEU A 274 7.14 -15.18 -3.44
C LEU A 274 7.45 -15.74 -4.83
N SER A 275 6.81 -15.15 -5.85
CA SER A 275 7.08 -15.45 -7.25
C SER A 275 8.53 -15.11 -7.64
N PRO A 276 9.05 -15.66 -8.75
CA PRO A 276 10.35 -15.26 -9.28
C PRO A 276 10.48 -13.75 -9.48
N ALA A 277 9.46 -13.08 -10.04
CA ALA A 277 9.45 -11.64 -10.25
C ALA A 277 9.55 -10.85 -8.92
N ALA A 278 8.82 -11.27 -7.90
CA ALA A 278 8.85 -10.65 -6.59
C ALA A 278 10.22 -10.82 -5.91
N LYS A 279 10.84 -11.99 -6.01
CA LYS A 279 12.20 -12.23 -5.47
C LYS A 279 13.25 -11.34 -6.12
N GLU A 280 13.19 -11.16 -7.45
CA GLU A 280 14.11 -10.25 -8.16
C GLU A 280 13.86 -8.78 -7.75
N PHE A 281 12.58 -8.38 -7.60
CA PHE A 281 12.26 -7.03 -7.15
C PHE A 281 12.77 -6.74 -5.73
N VAL A 282 12.66 -7.70 -4.80
CA VAL A 282 13.21 -7.55 -3.43
C VAL A 282 14.73 -7.34 -3.47
N LYS A 283 15.46 -8.08 -4.32
CA LYS A 283 16.91 -7.89 -4.49
C LYS A 283 17.23 -6.49 -5.02
N HIS A 284 16.54 -6.08 -6.08
CA HIS A 284 16.72 -4.79 -6.72
C HIS A 284 16.42 -3.62 -5.75
N ALA A 285 15.33 -3.70 -4.99
CA ALA A 285 14.98 -2.71 -3.97
C ALA A 285 16.00 -2.64 -2.82
N ARG A 286 16.56 -3.79 -2.41
CA ARG A 286 17.62 -3.86 -1.40
C ARG A 286 18.93 -3.21 -1.88
N GLU A 287 19.31 -3.43 -3.13
CA GLU A 287 20.49 -2.79 -3.73
C GLU A 287 20.32 -1.28 -3.79
N PHE A 288 19.16 -0.80 -4.24
CA PHE A 288 18.82 0.62 -4.22
C PHE A 288 18.92 1.22 -2.80
N ALA A 289 18.39 0.53 -1.79
CA ALA A 289 18.41 1.02 -0.41
C ALA A 289 19.83 1.12 0.16
N ARG A 290 20.75 0.23 -0.24
CA ARG A 290 22.18 0.25 0.20
C ARG A 290 22.99 1.39 -0.41
N MET A 291 22.55 1.96 -1.51
CA MET A 291 23.23 3.07 -2.17
C MET A 291 22.87 4.45 -1.59
N ARG A 292 21.92 4.49 -0.63
CA ARG A 292 21.45 5.71 0.06
C ARG A 292 22.05 5.83 1.46
#